data_dea74a6e7c98db5d51b8798dbb127ffe
#
_entry.id   dea74a6e7c98db5d51b8798dbb127ffe
#
_cell.length_a   1.000
_cell.length_b   1.000
_cell.length_c   1.000
_cell.angle_alpha   90.00
_cell.angle_beta   90.00
_cell.angle_gamma   90.00
#
_symmetry.space_group_name_H-M   'P 1'
#
loop_
_entity.id
_entity.type
_entity.pdbx_description
1 polymer ?
#
loop_
_entity_poly.entity_id
_entity_poly.type
_entity_poly.pdbx_seq_one_letter_code
_entity_poly.pdbx_strand_id
1 'polypeptide(L)'
;MIDFTLSDRDQKILDRVREQALVVREYARYFDENEHEFPPDELAEAKDHPSVIGDLMQRGEGDSGIGTLGMLISMGETWGDYSVRIRRPVGAGLGNAAVSASGTPEQKKQWAGLTLAMAITEPGCGSDPSQVQTTAVLDEATNEWIINGEKIFVTAGCRADGVVLWATLDKSAGRAGIKSFVIEKDTPGFVVAHKEKKLG
;
A
#
# COMPACT_ATOMS: atom_id res chain seq x y z
N MET A 1 -35.18 -1.74 8.40
CA MET A 1 -34.62 -3.13 8.33
C MET A 1 -33.47 -3.07 7.36
N ILE A 2 -32.27 -3.50 7.76
CA ILE A 2 -31.12 -3.53 6.84
C ILE A 2 -31.29 -4.77 5.97
N ASP A 3 -31.34 -4.60 4.66
CA ASP A 3 -31.39 -5.69 3.70
C ASP A 3 -29.97 -6.10 3.31
N PHE A 4 -29.62 -7.36 3.56
CA PHE A 4 -28.35 -7.96 3.19
C PHE A 4 -28.43 -8.81 1.92
N THR A 5 -29.55 -8.73 1.21
CA THR A 5 -29.73 -9.46 -0.05
C THR A 5 -28.77 -8.89 -1.10
N LEU A 6 -27.93 -9.75 -1.65
CA LEU A 6 -27.03 -9.38 -2.73
C LEU A 6 -27.77 -9.38 -4.07
N SER A 7 -27.39 -8.48 -4.96
CA SER A 7 -27.83 -8.57 -6.36
C SER A 7 -27.21 -9.80 -7.03
N ASP A 8 -27.84 -10.32 -8.08
CA ASP A 8 -27.28 -11.42 -8.88
C ASP A 8 -25.87 -11.11 -9.42
N ARG A 9 -25.59 -9.83 -9.70
CA ARG A 9 -24.27 -9.34 -10.10
C ARG A 9 -23.27 -9.49 -8.98
N ASP A 10 -23.62 -9.04 -7.78
CA ASP A 10 -22.73 -9.06 -6.62
C ASP A 10 -22.45 -10.49 -6.19
N GLN A 11 -23.45 -11.37 -6.27
CA GLN A 11 -23.30 -12.79 -6.01
C GLN A 11 -22.28 -13.43 -6.97
N LYS A 12 -22.38 -13.16 -8.27
CA LYS A 12 -21.42 -13.66 -9.27
C LYS A 12 -19.99 -13.17 -9.01
N ILE A 13 -19.86 -11.93 -8.52
CA ILE A 13 -18.55 -11.39 -8.12
C ILE A 13 -17.96 -12.18 -6.95
N LEU A 14 -18.77 -12.42 -5.92
CA LEU A 14 -18.33 -13.17 -4.74
C LEU A 14 -18.03 -14.64 -5.05
N ASP A 15 -18.80 -15.26 -5.93
CA ASP A 15 -18.52 -16.63 -6.38
C ASP A 15 -17.15 -16.71 -7.07
N ARG A 16 -16.81 -15.75 -7.92
CA ARG A 16 -15.49 -15.66 -8.55
C ARG A 16 -14.37 -15.41 -7.54
N VAL A 17 -14.59 -14.51 -6.57
CA VAL A 17 -13.63 -14.28 -5.48
C VAL A 17 -13.40 -15.56 -4.69
N ARG A 18 -14.44 -16.33 -4.42
CA ARG A 18 -14.34 -17.60 -3.71
C ARG A 18 -13.55 -18.66 -4.51
N GLU A 19 -13.78 -18.77 -5.80
CA GLU A 19 -13.02 -19.67 -6.68
C GLU A 19 -11.51 -19.34 -6.64
N GLN A 20 -11.18 -18.05 -6.77
CA GLN A 20 -9.79 -17.60 -6.67
C GLN A 20 -9.20 -17.87 -5.27
N ALA A 21 -9.96 -17.62 -4.22
CA ALA A 21 -9.53 -17.88 -2.85
C ALA A 21 -9.25 -19.37 -2.58
N LEU A 22 -10.00 -20.29 -3.20
CA LEU A 22 -9.75 -21.72 -3.10
C LEU A 22 -8.39 -22.09 -3.71
N VAL A 23 -8.06 -21.58 -4.89
CA VAL A 23 -6.75 -21.79 -5.52
C VAL A 23 -5.63 -21.28 -4.63
N VAL A 24 -5.76 -20.06 -4.11
CA VAL A 24 -4.76 -19.47 -3.23
C VAL A 24 -4.58 -20.27 -1.94
N ARG A 25 -5.67 -20.81 -1.39
CA ARG A 25 -5.66 -21.59 -0.14
C ARG A 25 -4.82 -22.86 -0.25
N GLU A 26 -4.70 -23.43 -1.44
CA GLU A 26 -3.83 -24.60 -1.67
C GLU A 26 -2.35 -24.27 -1.41
N TYR A 27 -1.97 -23.01 -1.56
CA TYR A 27 -0.60 -22.51 -1.34
C TYR A 27 -0.37 -21.90 0.05
N ALA A 28 -1.40 -21.85 0.91
CA ALA A 28 -1.29 -21.20 2.22
C ALA A 28 -0.12 -21.79 3.05
N ARG A 29 0.03 -23.10 3.02
CA ARG A 29 1.13 -23.76 3.72
C ARG A 29 2.50 -23.45 3.11
N TYR A 30 2.59 -23.34 1.80
CA TYR A 30 3.81 -22.90 1.13
C TYR A 30 4.22 -21.49 1.58
N PHE A 31 3.29 -20.57 1.71
CA PHE A 31 3.57 -19.21 2.19
C PHE A 31 4.03 -19.18 3.64
N ASP A 32 3.45 -20.02 4.50
CA ASP A 32 3.84 -20.16 5.90
C ASP A 32 5.28 -20.72 6.04
N GLU A 33 5.62 -21.72 5.24
CA GLU A 33 6.95 -22.35 5.25
C GLU A 33 8.02 -21.48 4.56
N ASN A 34 7.62 -20.56 3.66
CA ASN A 34 8.50 -19.74 2.83
C ASN A 34 8.20 -18.24 2.97
N GLU A 35 8.05 -17.76 4.21
CA GLU A 35 7.59 -16.38 4.55
C GLU A 35 8.39 -15.25 3.89
N HIS A 36 9.59 -15.52 3.40
CA HIS A 36 10.46 -14.51 2.77
C HIS A 36 10.48 -14.59 1.25
N GLU A 37 9.84 -15.59 0.68
CA GLU A 37 9.78 -15.79 -0.75
C GLU A 37 8.57 -15.09 -1.38
N PHE A 38 8.67 -14.82 -2.67
CA PHE A 38 7.52 -14.39 -3.43
C PHE A 38 6.68 -15.60 -3.83
N PRO A 39 5.36 -15.44 -4.00
CA PRO A 39 4.53 -16.49 -4.55
C PRO A 39 5.11 -17.02 -5.85
N PRO A 40 5.03 -18.35 -6.08
CA PRO A 40 5.42 -18.95 -7.35
C PRO A 40 4.74 -18.29 -8.55
N ASP A 41 5.39 -18.32 -9.72
CA ASP A 41 4.87 -17.69 -10.92
C ASP A 41 3.52 -18.28 -11.35
N GLU A 42 3.31 -19.59 -11.15
CA GLU A 42 2.03 -20.27 -11.40
C GLU A 42 0.88 -19.66 -10.59
N LEU A 43 1.16 -19.22 -9.36
CA LEU A 43 0.20 -18.50 -8.55
C LEU A 43 0.01 -17.05 -9.03
N ALA A 44 1.04 -16.48 -9.64
CA ALA A 44 0.95 -15.19 -10.30
C ALA A 44 0.04 -15.24 -11.53
N GLU A 45 0.17 -16.28 -12.35
CA GLU A 45 -0.64 -16.52 -13.56
C GLU A 45 -2.11 -16.78 -13.21
N ALA A 46 -2.37 -17.53 -12.13
CA ALA A 46 -3.74 -17.71 -11.62
C ALA A 46 -4.39 -16.37 -11.16
N LYS A 47 -3.59 -15.30 -10.98
CA LYS A 47 -4.04 -13.95 -10.62
C LYS A 47 -4.27 -13.02 -11.80
N ASP A 48 -3.87 -13.39 -13.00
CA ASP A 48 -4.12 -12.59 -14.22
C ASP A 48 -5.59 -12.64 -14.69
N HIS A 49 -6.45 -13.27 -13.91
CA HIS A 49 -7.85 -12.89 -13.96
C HIS A 49 -7.96 -11.42 -13.58
N PRO A 50 -8.54 -10.57 -14.42
CA PRO A 50 -8.69 -9.14 -14.17
C PRO A 50 -9.25 -8.99 -12.76
N SER A 51 -8.56 -8.23 -11.92
CA SER A 51 -8.93 -8.13 -10.53
C SER A 51 -10.37 -7.64 -10.48
N VAL A 52 -11.23 -8.41 -9.87
CA VAL A 52 -12.64 -8.06 -9.72
C VAL A 52 -12.77 -6.65 -9.13
N ILE A 53 -11.79 -6.26 -8.30
CA ILE A 53 -11.65 -4.92 -7.73
C ILE A 53 -11.28 -3.88 -8.80
N GLY A 54 -10.41 -4.19 -9.76
CA GLY A 54 -10.05 -3.28 -10.85
C GLY A 54 -11.27 -2.93 -11.72
N ASP A 55 -12.06 -3.93 -12.07
CA ASP A 55 -13.31 -3.75 -12.81
C ASP A 55 -14.36 -2.93 -12.05
N LEU A 56 -14.45 -3.12 -10.74
CA LEU A 56 -15.37 -2.37 -9.88
C LEU A 56 -14.94 -0.91 -9.70
N MET A 57 -13.63 -0.65 -9.60
CA MET A 57 -13.09 0.71 -9.49
C MET A 57 -13.14 1.48 -10.80
N GLN A 58 -13.06 0.81 -11.95
CA GLN A 58 -13.16 1.45 -13.26
C GLN A 58 -14.60 1.81 -13.64
N ARG A 59 -15.59 1.19 -13.05
CA ARG A 59 -17.00 1.43 -13.36
C ARG A 59 -17.66 2.45 -12.43
N GLY A 60 -17.00 3.54 -12.12
CA GLY A 60 -17.37 4.74 -11.39
C GLY A 60 -18.83 5.20 -11.38
N GLU A 61 -19.78 4.33 -11.19
CA GLU A 61 -21.17 4.67 -10.94
C GLU A 61 -21.55 4.39 -9.49
N GLY A 62 -21.53 5.45 -8.70
CA GLY A 62 -22.62 5.69 -7.74
C GLY A 62 -22.48 5.12 -6.35
N ASP A 63 -21.33 4.63 -5.89
CA ASP A 63 -21.12 4.52 -4.44
C ASP A 63 -19.62 4.66 -4.11
N SER A 64 -19.26 5.82 -3.61
CA SER A 64 -17.89 6.21 -3.29
C SER A 64 -17.38 5.61 -1.97
N GLY A 65 -18.01 4.54 -1.51
CA GLY A 65 -17.65 3.83 -0.30
C GLY A 65 -16.99 2.51 -0.60
N ILE A 66 -16.16 2.06 0.32
CA ILE A 66 -15.89 0.64 0.52
C ILE A 66 -17.24 0.07 1.01
N GLY A 67 -18.17 -0.09 0.08
CA GLY A 67 -19.50 -0.59 0.38
C GLY A 67 -19.44 -2.03 0.88
N THR A 68 -20.56 -2.55 1.30
CA THR A 68 -20.71 -3.92 1.78
C THR A 68 -20.06 -4.94 0.83
N LEU A 69 -20.20 -4.75 -0.48
CA LEU A 69 -19.58 -5.61 -1.48
C LEU A 69 -18.04 -5.58 -1.41
N GLY A 70 -17.41 -4.41 -1.26
CA GLY A 70 -15.95 -4.29 -1.12
C GLY A 70 -15.42 -4.99 0.14
N MET A 71 -16.18 -4.94 1.23
CA MET A 71 -15.86 -5.69 2.45
C MET A 71 -15.97 -7.20 2.22
N LEU A 72 -17.02 -7.67 1.58
CA LEU A 72 -17.24 -9.09 1.29
C LEU A 72 -16.16 -9.64 0.34
N ILE A 73 -15.76 -8.88 -0.68
CA ILE A 73 -14.64 -9.23 -1.57
C ILE A 73 -13.35 -9.35 -0.73
N SER A 74 -13.06 -8.37 0.12
CA SER A 74 -11.90 -8.39 1.00
C SER A 74 -11.88 -9.61 1.91
N MET A 75 -13.01 -9.96 2.49
CA MET A 75 -13.14 -11.15 3.34
C MET A 75 -12.92 -12.43 2.53
N GLY A 76 -13.48 -12.51 1.32
CA GLY A 76 -13.31 -13.66 0.44
C GLY A 76 -11.85 -13.86 0.02
N GLU A 77 -11.15 -12.80 -0.37
CA GLU A 77 -9.73 -12.85 -0.73
C GLU A 77 -8.86 -13.29 0.46
N THR A 78 -9.09 -12.70 1.63
CA THR A 78 -8.31 -13.01 2.85
C THR A 78 -8.62 -14.40 3.40
N TRP A 79 -9.80 -14.95 3.12
CA TRP A 79 -10.12 -16.33 3.48
C TRP A 79 -9.28 -17.35 2.71
N GLY A 80 -8.83 -17.02 1.50
CA GLY A 80 -7.85 -17.82 0.75
C GLY A 80 -6.49 -17.79 1.44
N ASP A 81 -5.84 -16.66 1.37
CA ASP A 81 -4.62 -16.30 2.10
C ASP A 81 -4.39 -14.79 2.02
N TYR A 82 -4.07 -14.16 3.13
CA TYR A 82 -3.87 -12.71 3.18
C TYR A 82 -2.66 -12.24 2.37
N SER A 83 -1.64 -13.07 2.24
CA SER A 83 -0.39 -12.78 1.52
C SER A 83 -0.64 -12.36 0.06
N VAL A 84 -1.72 -12.86 -0.54
CA VAL A 84 -2.14 -12.52 -1.91
C VAL A 84 -2.45 -11.03 -2.08
N ARG A 85 -2.96 -10.37 -1.05
CA ARG A 85 -3.29 -8.93 -1.10
C ARG A 85 -2.07 -8.03 -1.13
N ILE A 86 -0.91 -8.54 -0.74
CA ILE A 86 0.34 -7.77 -0.72
C ILE A 86 0.82 -7.48 -2.16
N ARG A 87 0.36 -8.26 -3.14
CA ARG A 87 0.66 -8.06 -4.57
C ARG A 87 -0.33 -7.07 -5.19
N ARG A 88 -0.18 -5.79 -4.86
CA ARG A 88 -1.01 -4.73 -5.45
C ARG A 88 -0.52 -4.37 -6.85
N PRO A 89 -1.42 -3.99 -7.77
CA PRO A 89 -1.07 -3.41 -9.06
C PRO A 89 -0.18 -2.17 -8.88
N VAL A 90 0.61 -1.87 -9.90
CA VAL A 90 1.38 -0.62 -9.99
C VAL A 90 0.45 0.57 -9.76
N GLY A 91 0.88 1.52 -8.96
CA GLY A 91 0.10 2.72 -8.63
C GLY A 91 -0.98 2.54 -7.55
N ALA A 92 -1.14 1.34 -6.97
CA ALA A 92 -2.16 1.06 -5.95
C ALA A 92 -1.62 1.06 -4.50
N GLY A 93 -0.42 1.56 -4.27
CA GLY A 93 0.18 1.67 -2.93
C GLY A 93 -0.49 2.74 -2.05
N LEU A 94 -0.28 2.68 -0.74
CA LEU A 94 -0.75 3.71 0.19
C LEU A 94 -0.09 5.07 -0.09
N GLY A 95 1.18 5.08 -0.53
CA GLY A 95 1.86 6.30 -0.96
C GLY A 95 1.19 6.92 -2.18
N ASN A 96 0.73 6.10 -3.13
CA ASN A 96 -0.04 6.57 -4.29
C ASN A 96 -1.35 7.26 -3.86
N ALA A 97 -2.04 6.72 -2.85
CA ALA A 97 -3.24 7.36 -2.31
C ALA A 97 -2.92 8.74 -1.72
N ALA A 98 -1.78 8.90 -1.02
CA ALA A 98 -1.35 10.19 -0.49
C ALA A 98 -1.05 11.21 -1.59
N VAL A 99 -0.32 10.80 -2.65
CA VAL A 99 -0.05 11.65 -3.82
C VAL A 99 -1.35 12.02 -4.53
N SER A 100 -2.25 11.06 -4.73
CA SER A 100 -3.55 11.29 -5.35
C SER A 100 -4.41 12.30 -4.57
N ALA A 101 -4.40 12.21 -3.24
CA ALA A 101 -5.19 13.08 -2.38
C ALA A 101 -4.62 14.51 -2.28
N SER A 102 -3.29 14.66 -2.19
CA SER A 102 -2.66 15.93 -1.77
C SER A 102 -1.62 16.47 -2.77
N GLY A 103 -1.24 15.70 -3.78
CA GLY A 103 -0.26 16.13 -4.78
C GLY A 103 -0.81 17.16 -5.75
N THR A 104 0.08 18.03 -6.27
CA THR A 104 -0.26 18.91 -7.39
C THR A 104 -0.51 18.11 -8.68
N PRO A 105 -1.13 18.69 -9.71
CA PRO A 105 -1.29 18.01 -11.00
C PRO A 105 0.04 17.52 -11.59
N GLU A 106 1.11 18.30 -11.45
CA GLU A 106 2.46 17.97 -11.92
C GLU A 106 3.03 16.78 -11.14
N GLN A 107 2.90 16.78 -9.82
CA GLN A 107 3.33 15.68 -8.95
C GLN A 107 2.55 14.39 -9.27
N LYS A 108 1.24 14.47 -9.44
CA LYS A 108 0.41 13.32 -9.82
C LYS A 108 0.84 12.73 -11.17
N LYS A 109 1.21 13.58 -12.13
CA LYS A 109 1.72 13.15 -13.42
C LYS A 109 3.12 12.55 -13.32
N GLN A 110 4.01 13.16 -12.54
CA GLN A 110 5.39 12.72 -12.35
C GLN A 110 5.45 11.30 -11.75
N TRP A 111 4.60 11.02 -10.77
CA TRP A 111 4.59 9.76 -10.05
C TRP A 111 3.57 8.74 -10.58
N ALA A 112 2.91 9.06 -11.71
CA ALA A 112 1.96 8.15 -12.34
C ALA A 112 2.66 6.86 -12.79
N GLY A 113 2.02 5.72 -12.54
CA GLY A 113 2.55 4.41 -12.94
C GLY A 113 3.58 3.80 -11.99
N LEU A 114 4.10 4.55 -11.01
CA LEU A 114 4.98 4.00 -9.98
C LEU A 114 4.17 3.43 -8.80
N THR A 115 4.72 2.45 -8.13
CA THR A 115 4.21 1.96 -6.85
C THR A 115 4.92 2.68 -5.72
N LEU A 116 4.19 3.48 -4.94
CA LEU A 116 4.74 4.21 -3.81
C LEU A 116 4.26 3.61 -2.49
N ALA A 117 5.20 3.22 -1.64
CA ALA A 117 4.91 2.81 -0.27
C ALA A 117 4.68 4.05 0.62
N MET A 118 4.15 3.83 1.83
CA MET A 118 3.92 4.89 2.82
C MET A 118 4.83 4.67 4.02
N ALA A 119 5.71 5.63 4.33
CA ALA A 119 6.72 5.54 5.37
C ALA A 119 6.49 6.62 6.45
N ILE A 120 5.69 6.29 7.46
CA ILE A 120 5.37 7.19 8.59
C ILE A 120 6.03 6.70 9.88
N THR A 121 5.81 5.43 10.22
CA THR A 121 6.17 4.82 11.51
C THR A 121 7.67 4.78 11.72
N GLU A 122 8.10 5.12 12.93
CA GLU A 122 9.49 5.08 13.40
C GLU A 122 9.62 4.19 14.64
N PRO A 123 10.83 3.76 15.03
CA PRO A 123 11.02 2.99 16.26
C PRO A 123 10.42 3.65 17.50
N GLY A 124 10.44 4.96 17.57
CA GLY A 124 9.93 5.76 18.69
C GLY A 124 8.50 6.29 18.52
N CYS A 125 7.89 6.17 17.34
CA CYS A 125 6.54 6.68 17.15
C CYS A 125 5.72 5.85 16.14
N GLY A 126 4.50 5.52 16.50
CA GLY A 126 3.57 4.75 15.69
C GLY A 126 2.18 5.37 15.70
N SER A 127 1.39 5.10 16.74
CA SER A 127 0.00 5.57 16.84
C SER A 127 -0.14 7.09 16.94
N ASP A 128 0.87 7.80 17.41
CA ASP A 128 0.92 9.24 17.37
C ASP A 128 1.98 9.74 16.38
N PRO A 129 1.61 10.02 15.12
CA PRO A 129 2.55 10.49 14.11
C PRO A 129 3.08 11.92 14.37
N SER A 130 2.54 12.63 15.35
CA SER A 130 3.08 13.95 15.74
C SER A 130 4.46 13.88 16.39
N GLN A 131 4.89 12.68 16.80
CA GLN A 131 6.18 12.40 17.42
C GLN A 131 7.30 12.04 16.42
N VAL A 132 7.07 12.23 15.13
CA VAL A 132 8.05 11.94 14.08
C VAL A 132 9.38 12.64 14.38
N GLN A 133 10.46 11.85 14.40
CA GLN A 133 11.83 12.30 14.65
C GLN A 133 12.65 12.49 13.37
N THR A 134 12.27 11.84 12.28
CA THR A 134 12.87 12.06 10.96
C THR A 134 12.78 13.53 10.60
N THR A 135 13.92 14.13 10.24
CA THR A 135 14.02 15.55 9.89
C THR A 135 14.22 15.75 8.40
N ALA A 136 13.74 16.88 7.90
CA ALA A 136 14.06 17.37 6.56
C ALA A 136 14.54 18.82 6.64
N VAL A 137 15.71 19.08 6.08
CA VAL A 137 16.35 20.42 6.07
C VAL A 137 16.59 20.80 4.62
N LEU A 138 16.16 22.00 4.22
CA LEU A 138 16.46 22.53 2.89
C LEU A 138 17.91 23.03 2.83
N ASP A 139 18.68 22.49 1.91
CA ASP A 139 19.95 23.08 1.49
C ASP A 139 19.65 24.16 0.45
N GLU A 140 19.74 25.42 0.85
CA GLU A 140 19.44 26.56 -0.01
C GLU A 140 20.44 26.70 -1.17
N ALA A 141 21.66 26.17 -1.02
CA ALA A 141 22.68 26.27 -2.06
C ALA A 141 22.39 25.35 -3.24
N THR A 142 21.86 24.15 -2.97
CA THR A 142 21.52 23.16 -3.99
C THR A 142 20.02 23.12 -4.29
N ASN A 143 19.19 23.74 -3.47
CA ASN A 143 17.72 23.64 -3.47
C ASN A 143 17.24 22.18 -3.32
N GLU A 144 17.94 21.41 -2.50
CA GLU A 144 17.64 20.02 -2.21
C GLU A 144 17.23 19.83 -0.74
N TRP A 145 16.36 18.85 -0.49
CA TRP A 145 15.99 18.47 0.87
C TRP A 145 16.91 17.37 1.38
N ILE A 146 17.63 17.63 2.47
CA ILE A 146 18.40 16.63 3.20
C ILE A 146 17.54 16.00 4.26
N ILE A 147 17.23 14.71 4.09
CA ILE A 147 16.33 13.95 4.98
C ILE A 147 17.17 12.97 5.78
N ASN A 148 17.02 13.00 7.11
CA ASN A 148 17.71 12.10 8.03
C ASN A 148 16.70 11.45 8.99
N GLY A 149 16.72 10.12 9.06
CA GLY A 149 15.86 9.35 9.96
C GLY A 149 15.71 7.90 9.54
N GLU A 150 14.90 7.19 10.28
CA GLU A 150 14.60 5.77 10.07
C GLU A 150 13.09 5.54 10.12
N LYS A 151 12.61 4.68 9.22
CA LYS A 151 11.20 4.26 9.17
C LYS A 151 11.12 2.75 9.27
N ILE A 152 10.11 2.25 9.98
CA ILE A 152 9.89 0.82 10.17
C ILE A 152 8.48 0.41 9.73
N PHE A 153 8.27 -0.89 9.53
CA PHE A 153 6.98 -1.49 9.15
C PHE A 153 6.36 -0.91 7.88
N VAL A 154 7.21 -0.54 6.91
CA VAL A 154 6.79 0.05 5.65
C VAL A 154 6.28 -1.06 4.73
N THR A 155 4.96 -1.18 4.61
CA THR A 155 4.31 -2.18 3.73
C THR A 155 4.80 -2.00 2.29
N ALA A 156 5.27 -3.09 1.70
CA ALA A 156 5.86 -3.14 0.36
C ALA A 156 7.15 -2.30 0.17
N GLY A 157 7.78 -1.80 1.23
CA GLY A 157 8.96 -0.91 1.13
C GLY A 157 10.13 -1.47 0.33
N CYS A 158 10.35 -2.79 0.37
CA CYS A 158 11.41 -3.43 -0.41
C CYS A 158 11.07 -3.66 -1.89
N ARG A 159 9.81 -3.48 -2.31
CA ARG A 159 9.32 -3.74 -3.67
C ARG A 159 8.81 -2.49 -4.38
N ALA A 160 8.51 -1.44 -3.63
CA ALA A 160 8.03 -0.18 -4.17
C ALA A 160 9.11 0.52 -4.98
N ASP A 161 8.71 1.30 -5.97
CA ASP A 161 9.58 2.15 -6.78
C ASP A 161 10.04 3.38 -6.01
N GLY A 162 9.36 3.70 -4.90
CA GLY A 162 9.69 4.77 -3.99
C GLY A 162 8.77 4.78 -2.77
N VAL A 163 8.95 5.79 -1.94
CA VAL A 163 8.15 5.97 -0.73
C VAL A 163 7.62 7.40 -0.62
N VAL A 164 6.42 7.54 -0.06
CA VAL A 164 5.99 8.82 0.52
C VAL A 164 6.37 8.78 2.00
N LEU A 165 7.30 9.63 2.37
CA LEU A 165 7.90 9.69 3.70
C LEU A 165 7.45 10.95 4.43
N TRP A 166 7.17 10.85 5.72
CA TRP A 166 6.88 11.99 6.58
C TRP A 166 8.10 12.36 7.43
N ALA A 167 8.48 13.63 7.36
CA ALA A 167 9.56 14.20 8.14
C ALA A 167 9.13 15.55 8.74
N THR A 168 9.77 15.96 9.83
CA THR A 168 9.54 17.28 10.42
C THR A 168 10.58 18.27 9.94
N LEU A 169 10.12 19.48 9.60
CA LEU A 169 10.98 20.62 9.31
C LEU A 169 11.38 21.37 10.60
N ASP A 170 10.52 21.29 11.60
CA ASP A 170 10.71 21.94 12.89
C ASP A 170 9.95 21.14 13.97
N LYS A 171 10.69 20.53 14.87
CA LYS A 171 10.12 19.75 15.98
C LYS A 171 9.30 20.61 16.94
N SER A 172 9.65 21.90 17.08
CA SER A 172 8.91 22.80 17.97
C SER A 172 7.53 23.17 17.45
N ALA A 173 7.32 23.07 16.14
CA ALA A 173 6.04 23.31 15.49
C ALA A 173 5.05 22.14 15.59
N GLY A 174 5.47 20.99 16.18
CA GLY A 174 4.63 19.79 16.31
C GLY A 174 4.09 19.33 14.95
N ARG A 175 2.77 19.08 14.87
CA ARG A 175 2.12 18.62 13.64
C ARG A 175 2.27 19.59 12.46
N ALA A 176 2.35 20.89 12.72
CA ALA A 176 2.49 21.90 11.65
C ALA A 176 3.85 21.81 10.95
N GLY A 177 4.88 21.35 11.65
CA GLY A 177 6.22 21.13 11.11
C GLY A 177 6.34 19.90 10.21
N ILE A 178 5.37 18.96 10.26
CA ILE A 178 5.45 17.71 9.52
C ILE A 178 5.03 17.91 8.06
N LYS A 179 5.87 17.43 7.14
CA LYS A 179 5.64 17.44 5.69
C LYS A 179 5.87 16.06 5.12
N SER A 180 5.29 15.81 3.94
CA SER A 180 5.49 14.57 3.18
C SER A 180 6.41 14.82 1.99
N PHE A 181 7.27 13.86 1.73
CA PHE A 181 8.25 13.87 0.64
C PHE A 181 8.09 12.58 -0.16
N VAL A 182 8.18 12.68 -1.48
CA VAL A 182 8.29 11.50 -2.33
C VAL A 182 9.78 11.25 -2.58
N ILE A 183 10.23 10.04 -2.28
CA ILE A 183 11.62 9.63 -2.45
C ILE A 183 11.64 8.39 -3.34
N GLU A 184 12.37 8.45 -4.45
CA GLU A 184 12.58 7.30 -5.34
C GLU A 184 13.56 6.30 -4.72
N LYS A 185 13.41 5.04 -5.06
CA LYS A 185 14.20 3.94 -4.50
C LYS A 185 15.72 4.12 -4.69
N ASP A 186 16.13 4.69 -5.81
CA ASP A 186 17.55 4.86 -6.15
C ASP A 186 18.13 6.20 -5.69
N THR A 187 17.39 6.96 -4.88
CA THR A 187 17.89 8.22 -4.29
C THR A 187 19.13 7.94 -3.43
N PRO A 188 20.24 8.66 -3.60
CA PRO A 188 21.42 8.47 -2.78
C PRO A 188 21.11 8.58 -1.29
N GLY A 189 21.58 7.59 -0.51
CA GLY A 189 21.30 7.52 0.93
C GLY A 189 19.98 6.85 1.31
N PHE A 190 19.10 6.53 0.36
CA PHE A 190 17.93 5.72 0.64
C PHE A 190 18.31 4.24 0.73
N VAL A 191 18.10 3.62 1.90
CA VAL A 191 18.49 2.24 2.17
C VAL A 191 17.30 1.45 2.69
N VAL A 192 16.99 0.33 2.04
CA VAL A 192 16.08 -0.68 2.56
C VAL A 192 16.89 -1.70 3.36
N ALA A 193 16.87 -1.62 4.68
CA ALA A 193 17.74 -2.39 5.55
C ALA A 193 17.38 -3.89 5.57
N HIS A 194 16.15 -4.23 5.84
CA HIS A 194 15.69 -5.64 5.92
C HIS A 194 14.16 -5.73 5.83
N LYS A 195 13.68 -6.96 5.71
CA LYS A 195 12.26 -7.31 5.91
C LYS A 195 12.04 -7.76 7.34
N GLU A 196 10.99 -7.26 7.96
CA GLU A 196 10.59 -7.71 9.28
C GLU A 196 10.04 -9.15 9.23
N LYS A 197 10.47 -9.96 10.19
CA LYS A 197 9.88 -11.28 10.43
C LYS A 197 8.67 -11.11 11.33
N LYS A 198 7.50 -11.51 10.84
CA LYS A 198 6.23 -11.41 11.56
C LYS A 198 5.51 -12.75 11.53
N LEU A 199 4.53 -12.90 12.40
CA LEU A 199 3.62 -14.04 12.38
C LEU A 199 2.58 -13.82 11.28
N GLY A 200 2.56 -14.66 10.28
CA GLY A 200 1.61 -14.62 9.16
C GLY A 200 2.02 -13.74 7.98
#